data_a6380f380fd94171fd953344dcc3df58
#
_entry.id   a6380f380fd94171fd953344dcc3df58
#
_cell.length_a   1.000
_cell.length_b   1.000
_cell.length_c   1.000
_cell.angle_alpha   90.00
_cell.angle_beta   90.00
_cell.angle_gamma   90.00
#
_symmetry.space_group_name_H-M   'P 1'
#
loop_
_entity.id
_entity.type
_entity.pdbx_description
1 polymer ?
#
loop_
_entity_poly.entity_id
_entity_poly.type
_entity_poly.pdbx_seq_one_letter_code
_entity_poly.pdbx_strand_id
1 'polypeptide(L)'
;MVCNCTWGQRSYFLEKCPLACQTKIELFGHNDHHYVWRKKGEACKPKNTIPTVKHGDGSIMLWGCFSAGGTGAIHKIDGNMREENYVDILKQHLKTSVRKLKLGRKWVFQMDNDPKHTSKVVAKWLKDNKVKVLEWPSQSPDLNPIENLCTELKKRVRGWRPTNLTQLHQLCQEKWAKIHPTYLWEACGRLPKTFDPS
;
A
#
# COMPACT_ATOMS: atom_id res chain seq x y z
N MET A 1 -6.34 -13.09 -20.50
CA MET A 1 -7.39 -12.22 -21.07
C MET A 1 -7.04 -10.80 -20.66
N VAL A 2 -6.30 -10.09 -21.49
CA VAL A 2 -5.86 -8.71 -21.26
C VAL A 2 -7.08 -7.82 -21.47
N CYS A 3 -7.42 -7.00 -20.46
CA CYS A 3 -8.58 -6.12 -20.54
C CYS A 3 -8.25 -4.93 -21.46
N ASN A 4 -8.69 -4.98 -22.73
CA ASN A 4 -8.65 -3.86 -23.68
C ASN A 4 -9.68 -2.80 -23.24
N CYS A 5 -9.33 -1.97 -22.25
CA CYS A 5 -10.21 -0.92 -21.78
C CYS A 5 -9.77 0.43 -22.35
N THR A 6 -10.65 1.12 -23.05
CA THR A 6 -10.51 2.54 -23.42
C THR A 6 -10.44 3.42 -22.17
N TRP A 7 -9.95 4.64 -22.26
CA TRP A 7 -9.72 5.56 -21.14
C TRP A 7 -10.94 5.74 -20.22
N GLY A 8 -12.15 5.82 -20.78
CA GLY A 8 -13.38 5.92 -19.99
C GLY A 8 -13.72 4.63 -19.24
N GLN A 9 -13.38 3.47 -19.79
CA GLN A 9 -13.57 2.18 -19.14
C GLN A 9 -12.53 1.94 -18.03
N ARG A 10 -11.31 2.47 -18.16
CA ARG A 10 -10.26 2.41 -17.12
C ARG A 10 -10.63 3.20 -15.87
N SER A 11 -11.13 4.40 -16.05
CA SER A 11 -11.59 5.26 -14.97
C SER A 11 -12.69 4.57 -14.15
N TYR A 12 -13.71 4.05 -14.82
CA TYR A 12 -14.81 3.30 -14.20
C TYR A 12 -14.35 2.00 -13.52
N PHE A 13 -13.32 1.35 -14.10
CA PHE A 13 -12.76 0.13 -13.55
C PHE A 13 -12.03 0.39 -12.23
N LEU A 14 -11.19 1.43 -12.16
CA LEU A 14 -10.45 1.80 -10.95
C LEU A 14 -11.37 2.27 -9.83
N GLU A 15 -12.52 2.85 -10.14
CA GLU A 15 -13.55 3.16 -9.15
C GLU A 15 -14.07 1.91 -8.44
N LYS A 16 -14.17 0.78 -9.15
CA LYS A 16 -14.71 -0.49 -8.63
C LYS A 16 -13.64 -1.52 -8.28
N CYS A 17 -12.38 -1.10 -8.28
CA CYS A 17 -11.27 -1.96 -7.95
C CYS A 17 -10.72 -1.57 -6.56
N PRO A 18 -11.03 -2.31 -5.49
CA PRO A 18 -10.34 -2.14 -4.22
C PRO A 18 -8.92 -2.68 -4.36
N LEU A 19 -7.96 -1.83 -4.05
CA LEU A 19 -6.54 -2.13 -4.04
C LEU A 19 -6.10 -2.35 -2.59
N ALA A 20 -5.32 -3.39 -2.36
CA ALA A 20 -4.70 -3.63 -1.05
C ALA A 20 -3.19 -3.46 -1.13
N CYS A 21 -2.62 -2.84 -0.10
CA CYS A 21 -1.20 -2.62 0.03
C CYS A 21 -0.67 -2.97 1.40
N GLN A 22 0.62 -3.22 1.43
CA GLN A 22 1.40 -3.27 2.65
C GLN A 22 2.44 -2.17 2.63
N THR A 23 2.62 -1.49 3.75
CA THR A 23 3.66 -0.48 3.88
C THR A 23 4.26 -0.52 5.28
N LYS A 24 5.59 -0.38 5.33
CA LYS A 24 6.33 -0.18 6.57
C LYS A 24 6.47 1.32 6.83
N ILE A 25 6.12 1.74 8.04
CA ILE A 25 6.31 3.12 8.49
C ILE A 25 7.21 3.11 9.72
N GLU A 26 8.29 3.85 9.65
CA GLU A 26 9.29 3.96 10.71
C GLU A 26 9.01 5.17 11.60
N LEU A 27 9.14 4.96 12.91
CA LEU A 27 9.00 6.00 13.93
C LEU A 27 10.23 6.92 13.94
N PHE A 28 11.42 6.27 13.96
CA PHE A 28 12.72 6.92 13.94
C PHE A 28 13.43 6.45 12.67
N GLY A 29 13.30 7.17 11.60
CA GLY A 29 13.98 6.79 10.40
C GLY A 29 13.77 7.85 9.35
N HIS A 30 14.85 8.19 8.71
CA HIS A 30 14.77 9.00 7.54
C HIS A 30 14.59 8.06 6.36
N ASN A 31 13.36 7.88 5.91
CA ASN A 31 13.10 7.31 4.59
C ASN A 31 13.60 8.22 3.45
N ASP A 32 14.29 9.30 3.79
CA ASP A 32 14.98 10.15 2.85
C ASP A 32 16.45 9.77 2.86
N HIS A 33 17.03 9.68 1.68
CA HIS A 33 18.46 9.46 1.53
C HIS A 33 19.21 10.62 2.23
N HIS A 34 19.74 10.38 3.43
CA HIS A 34 20.62 11.31 4.08
C HIS A 34 21.93 11.34 3.32
N TYR A 35 22.17 12.43 2.63
CA TYR A 35 23.47 12.71 2.05
C TYR A 35 24.38 13.28 3.15
N VAL A 36 25.45 12.58 3.47
CA VAL A 36 26.51 13.09 4.33
C VAL A 36 27.63 13.60 3.45
N TRP A 37 27.94 14.88 3.54
CA TRP A 37 29.11 15.46 2.88
C TRP A 37 30.38 14.86 3.48
N ARG A 38 31.16 14.18 2.68
CA ARG A 38 32.39 13.51 3.10
C ARG A 38 33.50 13.70 2.07
N LYS A 39 34.76 13.79 2.55
CA LYS A 39 35.91 13.78 1.68
C LYS A 39 36.15 12.38 1.08
N LYS A 40 36.78 12.34 -0.09
CA LYS A 40 37.16 11.07 -0.75
C LYS A 40 38.00 10.23 0.22
N GLY A 41 37.62 8.96 0.45
CA GLY A 41 38.32 8.05 1.36
C GLY A 41 37.85 8.08 2.84
N GLU A 42 36.90 8.95 3.24
CA GLU A 42 36.42 9.05 4.63
C GLU A 42 35.04 8.40 4.88
N ALA A 43 34.64 7.48 4.03
CA ALA A 43 33.30 6.87 4.07
C ALA A 43 32.98 6.17 5.39
N CYS A 44 33.95 5.50 5.99
CA CYS A 44 33.74 4.64 7.17
C CYS A 44 34.12 5.31 8.51
N LYS A 45 34.44 6.63 8.51
CA LYS A 45 34.74 7.32 9.79
C LYS A 45 33.44 7.49 10.60
N PRO A 46 33.48 7.25 11.93
CA PRO A 46 32.27 7.35 12.78
C PRO A 46 31.51 8.66 12.67
N LYS A 47 32.22 9.79 12.49
CA LYS A 47 31.64 11.12 12.26
C LYS A 47 30.84 11.25 10.95
N ASN A 48 31.09 10.38 9.99
CA ASN A 48 30.47 10.38 8.67
C ASN A 48 29.50 9.20 8.49
N THR A 49 29.19 8.49 9.57
CA THR A 49 28.20 7.41 9.60
C THR A 49 27.00 7.85 10.42
N ILE A 50 25.80 7.55 9.91
CA ILE A 50 24.58 7.74 10.67
C ILE A 50 24.44 6.53 11.58
N PRO A 51 24.24 6.72 12.91
CA PRO A 51 24.03 5.60 13.83
C PRO A 51 22.83 4.78 13.36
N THR A 52 23.05 3.54 12.99
CA THR A 52 21.98 2.60 12.70
C THR A 52 21.50 2.03 14.03
N VAL A 53 20.27 2.31 14.42
CA VAL A 53 19.66 1.66 15.57
C VAL A 53 19.51 0.18 15.19
N LYS A 54 20.37 -0.67 15.75
CA LYS A 54 20.21 -2.13 15.67
C LYS A 54 18.95 -2.48 16.46
N HIS A 55 18.05 -3.18 15.82
CA HIS A 55 16.75 -3.68 16.31
C HIS A 55 15.56 -2.77 16.03
N GLY A 56 14.71 -3.28 15.19
CA GLY A 56 13.46 -2.85 14.60
C GLY A 56 12.32 -2.34 15.50
N ASP A 57 12.57 -1.81 16.68
CA ASP A 57 11.53 -1.39 17.64
C ASP A 57 10.88 -0.05 17.31
N GLY A 58 11.25 0.55 16.20
CA GLY A 58 10.73 1.85 15.76
C GLY A 58 9.89 1.80 14.48
N SER A 59 9.26 0.70 14.11
CA SER A 59 8.44 0.62 12.90
C SER A 59 7.16 -0.15 13.08
N ILE A 60 6.15 0.20 12.30
CA ILE A 60 4.91 -0.56 12.17
C ILE A 60 4.72 -1.00 10.72
N MET A 61 4.19 -2.21 10.55
CA MET A 61 3.73 -2.71 9.26
C MET A 61 2.22 -2.51 9.19
N LEU A 62 1.75 -1.90 8.11
CA LEU A 62 0.34 -1.62 7.89
C LEU A 62 -0.14 -2.31 6.62
N TRP A 63 -1.33 -2.87 6.69
CA TRP A 63 -2.12 -3.26 5.54
C TRP A 63 -3.22 -2.22 5.34
N GLY A 64 -3.41 -1.76 4.12
CA GLY A 64 -4.44 -0.79 3.78
C GLY A 64 -5.23 -1.20 2.54
N CYS A 65 -6.51 -0.85 2.50
CA CYS A 65 -7.37 -1.04 1.34
C CYS A 65 -7.97 0.29 0.91
N PHE A 66 -7.95 0.58 -0.39
CA PHE A 66 -8.48 1.82 -0.95
C PHE A 66 -9.02 1.60 -2.37
N SER A 67 -9.72 2.57 -2.90
CA SER A 67 -10.12 2.65 -4.31
C SER A 67 -10.02 4.11 -4.77
N ALA A 68 -10.27 4.39 -6.04
CA ALA A 68 -10.32 5.77 -6.52
C ALA A 68 -11.36 6.62 -5.75
N GLY A 69 -12.44 6.01 -5.26
CA GLY A 69 -13.50 6.68 -4.51
C GLY A 69 -13.20 6.94 -3.03
N GLY A 70 -12.09 6.47 -2.48
CA GLY A 70 -11.77 6.70 -1.06
C GLY A 70 -10.89 5.64 -0.42
N THR A 71 -10.68 5.80 0.89
CA THR A 71 -9.93 4.86 1.72
C THR A 71 -10.85 3.89 2.46
N GLY A 72 -10.53 2.61 2.41
CA GLY A 72 -11.18 1.54 3.16
C GLY A 72 -10.59 1.38 4.56
N ALA A 73 -10.40 0.13 4.97
CA ALA A 73 -9.76 -0.20 6.23
C ALA A 73 -8.24 -0.02 6.17
N ILE A 74 -7.65 0.26 7.33
CA ILE A 74 -6.22 0.15 7.59
C ILE A 74 -6.04 -0.74 8.82
N HIS A 75 -5.09 -1.66 8.77
CA HIS A 75 -4.83 -2.64 9.80
C HIS A 75 -3.34 -2.70 10.13
N LYS A 76 -3.00 -2.73 11.42
CA LYS A 76 -1.63 -2.93 11.86
C LYS A 76 -1.33 -4.42 11.86
N ILE A 77 -0.24 -4.80 11.23
CA ILE A 77 0.25 -6.18 11.19
C ILE A 77 1.24 -6.35 12.34
N ASP A 78 0.94 -7.28 13.25
CA ASP A 78 1.83 -7.59 14.35
C ASP A 78 2.77 -8.74 13.95
N GLY A 79 4.08 -8.50 14.13
CA GLY A 79 5.12 -9.47 13.79
C GLY A 79 5.31 -9.70 12.29
N ASN A 80 5.75 -10.90 11.92
CA ASN A 80 5.93 -11.30 10.53
C ASN A 80 4.62 -11.80 9.94
N MET A 81 4.18 -11.18 8.86
CA MET A 81 3.00 -11.62 8.15
C MET A 81 3.24 -12.96 7.46
N ARG A 82 2.43 -13.95 7.82
CA ARG A 82 2.31 -15.23 7.15
C ARG A 82 1.08 -15.25 6.26
N GLU A 83 0.95 -16.28 5.43
CA GLU A 83 -0.18 -16.45 4.50
C GLU A 83 -1.52 -16.51 5.24
N GLU A 84 -1.58 -17.20 6.38
CA GLU A 84 -2.77 -17.33 7.20
C GLU A 84 -3.18 -15.97 7.79
N ASN A 85 -2.21 -15.20 8.30
CA ASN A 85 -2.45 -13.86 8.81
C ASN A 85 -3.05 -12.95 7.72
N TYR A 86 -2.56 -13.08 6.49
CA TYR A 86 -3.11 -12.31 5.37
C TYR A 86 -4.55 -12.68 5.07
N VAL A 87 -4.88 -13.98 5.08
CA VAL A 87 -6.27 -14.44 4.93
C VAL A 87 -7.17 -13.88 6.04
N ASP A 88 -6.69 -13.83 7.29
CA ASP A 88 -7.49 -13.29 8.40
C ASP A 88 -7.71 -11.79 8.26
N ILE A 89 -6.72 -11.03 7.80
CA ILE A 89 -6.87 -9.61 7.46
C ILE A 89 -7.93 -9.43 6.36
N LEU A 90 -7.88 -10.25 5.30
CA LEU A 90 -8.87 -10.19 4.23
C LEU A 90 -10.30 -10.51 4.72
N LYS A 91 -10.45 -11.53 5.58
CA LYS A 91 -11.74 -11.89 6.20
C LYS A 91 -12.35 -10.71 6.96
N GLN A 92 -11.53 -10.04 7.76
CA GLN A 92 -11.98 -8.96 8.64
C GLN A 92 -12.27 -7.67 7.86
N HIS A 93 -11.41 -7.33 6.88
CA HIS A 93 -11.37 -5.98 6.36
C HIS A 93 -11.82 -5.82 4.90
N LEU A 94 -11.67 -6.85 4.04
CA LEU A 94 -11.93 -6.70 2.61
C LEU A 94 -13.41 -6.38 2.34
N LYS A 95 -14.34 -7.21 2.81
CA LYS A 95 -15.77 -7.02 2.57
C LYS A 95 -16.31 -5.73 3.23
N THR A 96 -15.77 -5.38 4.40
CA THR A 96 -16.10 -4.14 5.12
C THR A 96 -15.64 -2.92 4.31
N SER A 97 -14.42 -2.96 3.75
CA SER A 97 -13.89 -1.91 2.88
C SER A 97 -14.73 -1.74 1.62
N VAL A 98 -15.10 -2.84 0.95
CA VAL A 98 -15.96 -2.82 -0.25
C VAL A 98 -17.29 -2.14 0.01
N ARG A 99 -17.93 -2.43 1.17
CA ARG A 99 -19.18 -1.78 1.57
C ARG A 99 -18.98 -0.30 1.87
N LYS A 100 -17.94 0.06 2.64
CA LYS A 100 -17.60 1.45 2.98
C LYS A 100 -17.37 2.28 1.72
N LEU A 101 -16.68 1.72 0.73
CA LEU A 101 -16.33 2.35 -0.54
C LEU A 101 -17.49 2.32 -1.56
N LYS A 102 -18.63 1.69 -1.24
CA LYS A 102 -19.83 1.59 -2.08
C LYS A 102 -19.54 1.02 -3.48
N LEU A 103 -18.64 0.05 -3.60
CA LEU A 103 -18.18 -0.48 -4.89
C LEU A 103 -19.22 -1.35 -5.63
N GLY A 104 -20.36 -1.63 -5.01
CA GLY A 104 -21.45 -2.42 -5.61
C GLY A 104 -21.13 -3.92 -5.62
N ARG A 105 -21.66 -4.65 -6.64
CA ARG A 105 -21.52 -6.12 -6.73
C ARG A 105 -20.42 -6.57 -7.70
N LYS A 106 -19.99 -5.72 -8.61
CA LYS A 106 -19.06 -6.04 -9.71
C LYS A 106 -17.63 -5.53 -9.45
N TRP A 107 -17.19 -5.57 -8.19
CA TRP A 107 -15.83 -5.17 -7.85
C TRP A 107 -14.84 -6.30 -8.14
N VAL A 108 -13.60 -5.90 -8.42
CA VAL A 108 -12.48 -6.81 -8.71
C VAL A 108 -11.33 -6.41 -7.80
N PHE A 109 -10.82 -7.35 -7.01
CA PHE A 109 -9.76 -7.10 -6.04
C PHE A 109 -8.39 -7.05 -6.70
N GLN A 110 -7.61 -6.05 -6.38
CA GLN A 110 -6.22 -5.97 -6.79
C GLN A 110 -5.32 -6.11 -5.58
N MET A 111 -4.35 -6.98 -5.67
CA MET A 111 -3.27 -7.16 -4.71
C MET A 111 -1.93 -7.17 -5.46
N ASP A 112 -0.82 -6.97 -4.74
CA ASP A 112 0.51 -7.12 -5.32
C ASP A 112 0.88 -8.60 -5.51
N ASN A 113 1.98 -8.83 -6.24
CA ASN A 113 2.49 -10.17 -6.54
C ASN A 113 3.43 -10.72 -5.45
N ASP A 114 3.33 -10.24 -4.19
CA ASP A 114 4.11 -10.83 -3.09
C ASP A 114 3.77 -12.32 -2.96
N PRO A 115 4.76 -13.21 -2.84
CA PRO A 115 4.53 -14.66 -2.71
C PRO A 115 3.55 -15.04 -1.59
N LYS A 116 3.45 -14.25 -0.53
CA LYS A 116 2.49 -14.48 0.56
C LYS A 116 1.06 -14.23 0.12
N HIS A 117 0.85 -13.27 -0.79
CA HIS A 117 -0.47 -12.93 -1.31
C HIS A 117 -0.93 -13.89 -2.40
N THR A 118 0.03 -14.44 -3.16
CA THR A 118 -0.25 -15.37 -4.27
C THR A 118 -0.21 -16.84 -3.85
N SER A 119 -0.06 -17.11 -2.56
CA SER A 119 0.01 -18.46 -2.01
C SER A 119 -1.26 -19.28 -2.27
N LYS A 120 -1.11 -20.61 -2.24
CA LYS A 120 -2.24 -21.54 -2.43
C LYS A 120 -3.36 -21.34 -1.41
N VAL A 121 -3.02 -20.97 -0.18
CA VAL A 121 -3.97 -20.73 0.91
C VAL A 121 -4.82 -19.50 0.60
N VAL A 122 -4.19 -18.41 0.20
CA VAL A 122 -4.87 -17.16 -0.19
C VAL A 122 -5.73 -17.38 -1.45
N ALA A 123 -5.17 -18.02 -2.49
CA ALA A 123 -5.90 -18.31 -3.72
C ALA A 123 -7.16 -19.15 -3.48
N LYS A 124 -7.06 -20.17 -2.62
CA LYS A 124 -8.20 -20.99 -2.20
C LYS A 124 -9.26 -20.13 -1.52
N TRP A 125 -8.87 -19.31 -0.54
CA TRP A 125 -9.79 -18.46 0.19
C TRP A 125 -10.52 -17.47 -0.74
N LEU A 126 -9.81 -16.83 -1.65
CA LEU A 126 -10.38 -15.90 -2.64
C LEU A 126 -11.41 -16.60 -3.52
N LYS A 127 -11.10 -17.80 -3.99
CA LYS A 127 -12.02 -18.64 -4.80
C LYS A 127 -13.28 -19.01 -4.02
N ASP A 128 -13.12 -19.50 -2.77
CA ASP A 128 -14.22 -19.92 -1.90
C ASP A 128 -15.15 -18.74 -1.55
N ASN A 129 -14.61 -17.54 -1.43
CA ASN A 129 -15.36 -16.31 -1.19
C ASN A 129 -15.85 -15.60 -2.47
N LYS A 130 -15.66 -16.20 -3.64
CA LYS A 130 -16.06 -15.67 -4.97
C LYS A 130 -15.48 -14.26 -5.23
N VAL A 131 -14.27 -13.99 -4.73
CA VAL A 131 -13.55 -12.76 -4.97
C VAL A 131 -12.85 -12.85 -6.32
N LYS A 132 -13.23 -11.98 -7.25
CA LYS A 132 -12.51 -11.84 -8.51
C LYS A 132 -11.23 -11.05 -8.29
N VAL A 133 -10.10 -11.60 -8.70
CA VAL A 133 -8.79 -10.95 -8.60
C VAL A 133 -8.39 -10.43 -9.96
N LEU A 134 -7.83 -9.22 -9.99
CA LEU A 134 -7.21 -8.67 -11.18
C LEU A 134 -5.82 -9.28 -11.32
N GLU A 135 -5.58 -9.94 -12.45
CA GLU A 135 -4.24 -10.35 -12.82
C GLU A 135 -3.41 -9.13 -13.20
N TRP A 136 -2.36 -8.89 -12.44
CA TRP A 136 -1.47 -7.75 -12.63
C TRP A 136 -0.22 -8.17 -13.41
N PRO A 137 0.21 -7.41 -14.43
CA PRO A 137 1.45 -7.71 -15.13
C PRO A 137 2.61 -7.73 -14.15
N SER A 138 3.40 -8.79 -14.17
CA SER A 138 4.65 -8.85 -13.41
C SER A 138 5.58 -7.73 -13.88
N GLN A 139 6.30 -7.11 -12.91
CA GLN A 139 7.31 -6.06 -13.16
C GLN A 139 6.78 -4.68 -13.64
N SER A 140 5.62 -4.27 -13.16
CA SER A 140 5.11 -2.92 -13.43
C SER A 140 4.94 -2.11 -12.14
N PRO A 141 6.00 -1.81 -11.38
CA PRO A 141 5.91 -1.04 -10.14
C PRO A 141 5.38 0.38 -10.39
N ASP A 142 5.74 0.98 -11.52
CA ASP A 142 5.30 2.33 -11.90
C ASP A 142 3.79 2.42 -12.16
N LEU A 143 3.13 1.29 -12.37
CA LEU A 143 1.69 1.21 -12.57
C LEU A 143 0.91 1.08 -11.26
N ASN A 144 1.60 0.88 -10.13
CA ASN A 144 0.96 0.64 -8.86
C ASN A 144 0.68 1.96 -8.12
N PRO A 145 -0.57 2.45 -8.08
CA PRO A 145 -0.90 3.70 -7.39
C PRO A 145 -0.66 3.64 -5.87
N ILE A 146 -0.40 2.46 -5.36
CA ILE A 146 -0.16 2.15 -3.95
C ILE A 146 1.09 2.84 -3.43
N GLU A 147 2.19 2.84 -4.20
CA GLU A 147 3.44 3.47 -3.78
C GLU A 147 3.26 4.97 -3.53
N ASN A 148 2.51 5.63 -4.40
CA ASN A 148 2.20 7.05 -4.25
C ASN A 148 1.38 7.32 -2.99
N LEU A 149 0.37 6.48 -2.73
CA LEU A 149 -0.49 6.60 -1.55
C LEU A 149 0.29 6.35 -0.25
N CYS A 150 1.12 5.33 -0.23
CA CYS A 150 1.97 5.02 0.92
C CYS A 150 2.98 6.15 1.19
N THR A 151 3.54 6.73 0.15
CA THR A 151 4.44 7.89 0.27
C THR A 151 3.71 9.10 0.84
N GLU A 152 2.49 9.37 0.39
CA GLU A 152 1.67 10.47 0.91
C GLU A 152 1.28 10.24 2.37
N LEU A 153 0.89 9.02 2.75
CA LEU A 153 0.62 8.68 4.15
C LEU A 153 1.85 8.93 5.03
N LYS A 154 3.03 8.47 4.59
CA LYS A 154 4.31 8.69 5.28
C LYS A 154 4.60 10.18 5.48
N LYS A 155 4.42 11.00 4.44
CA LYS A 155 4.60 12.46 4.52
C LYS A 155 3.68 13.10 5.57
N ARG A 156 2.39 12.75 5.53
CA ARG A 156 1.39 13.29 6.46
C ARG A 156 1.66 12.92 7.91
N VAL A 157 2.09 11.70 8.16
CA VAL A 157 2.41 11.22 9.52
C VAL A 157 3.67 11.86 10.05
N ARG A 158 4.71 12.02 9.24
CA ARG A 158 5.97 12.67 9.62
C ARG A 158 5.81 14.09 10.15
N GLY A 159 4.92 14.87 9.54
CA GLY A 159 4.68 16.25 9.96
C GLY A 159 4.27 16.38 11.44
N TRP A 160 3.80 15.30 12.07
CA TRP A 160 3.31 15.25 13.43
C TRP A 160 4.33 14.72 14.45
N ARG A 161 5.48 14.23 14.01
CA ARG A 161 6.60 13.73 14.85
C ARG A 161 6.13 12.81 15.99
N PRO A 162 5.52 11.67 15.71
CA PRO A 162 5.08 10.73 16.75
C PRO A 162 6.27 10.29 17.60
N THR A 163 6.05 10.10 18.90
CA THR A 163 7.09 9.75 19.88
C THR A 163 7.12 8.26 20.20
N ASN A 164 6.04 7.53 19.93
CA ASN A 164 5.94 6.09 20.17
C ASN A 164 5.09 5.39 19.12
N LEU A 165 5.16 4.04 19.08
CA LEU A 165 4.45 3.23 18.06
C LEU A 165 2.93 3.32 18.16
N THR A 166 2.39 3.49 19.36
CA THR A 166 0.93 3.64 19.57
C THR A 166 0.44 4.94 18.94
N GLN A 167 1.12 6.03 19.19
CA GLN A 167 0.83 7.33 18.59
C GLN A 167 1.02 7.30 17.08
N LEU A 168 2.10 6.64 16.59
CA LEU A 168 2.34 6.45 15.18
C LEU A 168 1.16 5.72 14.51
N HIS A 169 0.68 4.64 15.12
CA HIS A 169 -0.46 3.88 14.59
C HIS A 169 -1.76 4.72 14.57
N GLN A 170 -2.07 5.44 15.65
CA GLN A 170 -3.23 6.32 15.70
C GLN A 170 -3.18 7.41 14.63
N LEU A 171 -2.02 8.03 14.45
CA LEU A 171 -1.82 9.02 13.40
C LEU A 171 -2.00 8.43 12.01
N CYS A 172 -1.48 7.21 11.78
CA CYS A 172 -1.69 6.52 10.50
C CYS A 172 -3.18 6.31 10.22
N GLN A 173 -3.97 5.86 11.21
CA GLN A 173 -5.41 5.68 11.06
C GLN A 173 -6.14 7.00 10.77
N GLU A 174 -5.80 8.06 11.52
CA GLU A 174 -6.38 9.38 11.33
C GLU A 174 -6.06 9.97 9.95
N LYS A 175 -4.77 9.94 9.57
CA LYS A 175 -4.33 10.50 8.27
C LYS A 175 -4.82 9.68 7.10
N TRP A 176 -4.90 8.35 7.23
CA TRP A 176 -5.50 7.47 6.24
C TRP A 176 -6.95 7.85 5.94
N ALA A 177 -7.76 8.02 6.98
CA ALA A 177 -9.16 8.39 6.84
C ALA A 177 -9.37 9.78 6.20
N LYS A 178 -8.38 10.66 6.30
CA LYS A 178 -8.39 12.04 5.77
C LYS A 178 -7.74 12.19 4.39
N ILE A 179 -7.35 11.09 3.74
CA ILE A 179 -6.84 11.15 2.36
C ILE A 179 -8.02 11.46 1.44
N HIS A 180 -7.93 12.59 0.73
CA HIS A 180 -9.01 13.04 -0.12
C HIS A 180 -9.14 12.18 -1.38
N PRO A 181 -10.36 11.86 -1.84
CA PRO A 181 -10.58 11.05 -3.06
C PRO A 181 -9.87 11.61 -4.30
N THR A 182 -9.77 12.93 -4.45
CA THR A 182 -9.07 13.56 -5.58
C THR A 182 -7.62 13.08 -5.69
N TYR A 183 -6.92 12.97 -4.53
CA TYR A 183 -5.56 12.45 -4.53
C TYR A 183 -5.49 10.99 -4.97
N LEU A 184 -6.45 10.18 -4.55
CA LEU A 184 -6.55 8.78 -4.94
C LEU A 184 -6.83 8.65 -6.44
N TRP A 185 -7.70 9.51 -6.98
CA TRP A 185 -7.97 9.63 -8.41
C TRP A 185 -6.69 9.96 -9.19
N GLU A 186 -5.96 10.97 -8.77
CA GLU A 186 -4.71 11.36 -9.41
C GLU A 186 -3.66 10.23 -9.34
N ALA A 187 -3.55 9.57 -8.19
CA ALA A 187 -2.64 8.44 -8.01
C ALA A 187 -3.00 7.26 -8.93
N CYS A 188 -4.30 6.95 -9.07
CA CYS A 188 -4.79 5.92 -9.98
C CYS A 188 -4.74 6.35 -11.45
N GLY A 189 -4.92 7.64 -11.76
CA GLY A 189 -4.98 8.20 -13.11
C GLY A 189 -3.61 8.49 -13.74
N ARG A 190 -2.53 8.55 -12.95
CA ARG A 190 -1.15 8.73 -13.44
C ARG A 190 -0.54 7.48 -14.08
N LEU A 191 -1.32 6.41 -14.23
CA LEU A 191 -0.90 5.26 -14.99
C LEU A 191 -0.54 5.68 -16.43
N PRO A 192 0.63 5.28 -16.96
CA PRO A 192 1.09 5.70 -18.28
C PRO A 192 0.05 5.39 -19.35
N LYS A 193 -0.08 6.30 -20.31
CA LYS A 193 -0.97 6.16 -21.48
C LYS A 193 -0.59 5.00 -22.41
N THR A 194 0.50 4.29 -22.12
CA THR A 194 1.12 3.28 -22.96
C THR A 194 0.80 1.85 -22.49
N PHE A 195 -0.47 1.50 -22.41
CA PHE A 195 -0.90 0.15 -22.64
C PHE A 195 -1.87 0.16 -23.84
N ASP A 196 -1.31 0.38 -24.99
CA ASP A 196 -1.92 0.03 -26.25
C ASP A 196 -1.41 -1.37 -26.59
N PRO A 197 -2.24 -2.40 -26.52
CA PRO A 197 -1.89 -3.71 -27.05
C PRO A 197 -2.15 -3.63 -28.54
N SER A 198 -1.12 -3.27 -29.32
CA SER A 198 -1.04 -3.63 -30.75
C SER A 198 -0.80 -5.11 -30.90
#